data_3d061dfd6a00ba6eb16efd4ab1031d81
#
_entry.id   3d061dfd6a00ba6eb16efd4ab1031d81
#
_cell.length_a   1.000
_cell.length_b   1.000
_cell.length_c   1.000
_cell.angle_alpha   90.00
_cell.angle_beta   90.00
_cell.angle_gamma   90.00
#
_symmetry.space_group_name_H-M   'P 1'
#
loop_
_entity.id
_entity.type
_entity.pdbx_description
1 polymer ?
#
loop_
_entity_poly.entity_id
_entity_poly.type
_entity_poly.pdbx_seq_one_letter_code
_entity_poly.pdbx_strand_id
1 'polypeptide(L)'
;AVMGSKGLKFVSVDAGKRPVRRPADMKAFMDFSKTFTRDYLAGPQMFKTGTSSIVPIANMLNTFPSRNRTSGQFEHAASLDGARIVESFATRGGGLHNCMTGCIVKCSNVVHDADGNYKTSALEFETLTLLGANCGIASWEDVADLDRLCDEIGLDTIETGAAIGIYMDSGGMEFGDAAGAKRILREIAEGTELGRAIGNGAVSIGKKRKHHRVPVVKGQALPAWDPRPLKATGVTYATSPMGAD
;
A
#
# COMPACT_ATOMS: atom_id res chain seq x y z
N ALA A 1 6.82 9.85 9.32
CA ALA A 1 8.19 9.91 9.86
C ALA A 1 8.88 11.25 9.57
N VAL A 2 8.81 11.79 8.32
CA VAL A 2 9.53 13.05 7.95
C VAL A 2 9.10 14.24 8.80
N MET A 3 7.81 14.47 8.96
CA MET A 3 7.29 15.57 9.80
C MET A 3 7.78 15.42 11.27
N GLY A 4 7.67 14.22 11.82
CA GLY A 4 8.13 13.93 13.19
C GLY A 4 9.61 14.16 13.37
N SER A 5 10.46 13.78 12.40
CA SER A 5 11.92 14.02 12.43
C SER A 5 12.30 15.50 12.41
N LYS A 6 11.38 16.36 11.98
CA LYS A 6 11.51 17.83 11.96
C LYS A 6 10.80 18.52 13.14
N GLY A 7 10.26 17.74 14.08
CA GLY A 7 9.48 18.27 15.20
C GLY A 7 8.14 18.89 14.79
N LEU A 8 7.69 18.65 13.54
CA LEU A 8 6.44 19.18 12.99
C LEU A 8 5.30 18.19 13.24
N LYS A 9 4.26 18.61 13.95
CA LYS A 9 3.10 17.76 14.29
C LYS A 9 1.96 17.89 13.30
N PHE A 10 1.70 19.09 12.79
CA PHE A 10 0.65 19.34 11.81
C PHE A 10 0.94 20.62 11.03
N VAL A 11 0.28 20.74 9.88
CA VAL A 11 0.20 21.96 9.08
C VAL A 11 -1.28 22.29 8.91
N SER A 12 -1.68 23.50 9.28
CA SER A 12 -3.03 24.00 9.03
C SER A 12 -3.01 24.96 7.83
N VAL A 13 -3.93 24.75 6.90
CA VAL A 13 -4.10 25.62 5.74
C VAL A 13 -5.51 26.22 5.78
N ASP A 14 -5.61 27.53 5.94
CA ASP A 14 -6.87 28.25 5.82
C ASP A 14 -6.89 29.00 4.50
N ALA A 15 -7.75 28.56 3.58
CA ALA A 15 -7.95 29.24 2.29
C ALA A 15 -8.73 30.56 2.43
N GLY A 16 -9.36 30.80 3.58
CA GLY A 16 -10.18 31.97 3.83
C GLY A 16 -11.30 32.09 2.79
N LYS A 17 -11.55 33.34 2.37
CA LYS A 17 -12.56 33.65 1.35
C LYS A 17 -12.02 33.69 -0.09
N ARG A 18 -10.87 33.03 -0.35
CA ARG A 18 -10.32 33.02 -1.71
C ARG A 18 -11.29 32.31 -2.67
N PRO A 19 -11.56 32.93 -3.82
CA PRO A 19 -12.47 32.32 -4.78
C PRO A 19 -11.87 31.03 -5.34
N VAL A 20 -12.70 30.00 -5.44
CA VAL A 20 -12.33 28.77 -6.16
C VAL A 20 -12.12 29.13 -7.64
N ARG A 21 -11.05 28.60 -8.25
CA ARG A 21 -10.84 28.74 -9.70
C ARG A 21 -12.04 28.17 -10.44
N ARG A 22 -12.56 28.96 -11.36
CA ARG A 22 -13.68 28.54 -12.22
C ARG A 22 -13.15 28.20 -13.61
N PRO A 23 -13.73 27.19 -14.30
CA PRO A 23 -13.47 26.93 -15.70
C PRO A 23 -13.78 28.22 -16.55
N ALA A 24 -13.07 28.38 -17.66
CA ALA A 24 -13.33 29.47 -18.58
C ALA A 24 -14.75 29.41 -19.14
N ASP A 25 -15.24 28.22 -19.45
CA ASP A 25 -16.64 27.95 -19.81
C ASP A 25 -17.22 26.90 -18.84
N MET A 26 -18.00 27.38 -17.90
CA MET A 26 -18.62 26.54 -16.88
C MET A 26 -19.64 25.56 -17.49
N LYS A 27 -20.40 25.98 -18.49
CA LYS A 27 -21.39 25.13 -19.13
C LYS A 27 -20.72 23.97 -19.88
N ALA A 28 -19.76 24.26 -20.71
CA ALA A 28 -19.02 23.24 -21.46
C ALA A 28 -18.30 22.26 -20.51
N PHE A 29 -17.70 22.76 -19.41
CA PHE A 29 -17.09 21.93 -18.40
C PHE A 29 -18.08 20.98 -17.72
N MET A 30 -19.25 21.46 -17.32
CA MET A 30 -20.28 20.65 -16.69
C MET A 30 -20.86 19.60 -17.65
N ASP A 31 -21.11 19.96 -18.89
CA ASP A 31 -21.63 19.07 -19.92
C ASP A 31 -20.61 17.95 -20.23
N PHE A 32 -19.33 18.31 -20.38
CA PHE A 32 -18.24 17.36 -20.54
C PHE A 32 -18.14 16.43 -19.32
N SER A 33 -18.10 16.96 -18.10
CA SER A 33 -17.98 16.19 -16.87
C SER A 33 -19.10 15.17 -16.71
N LYS A 34 -20.34 15.56 -17.01
CA LYS A 34 -21.49 14.64 -16.99
C LYS A 34 -21.35 13.51 -18.00
N THR A 35 -20.99 13.84 -19.23
CA THR A 35 -20.80 12.86 -20.31
C THR A 35 -19.66 11.90 -19.95
N PHE A 36 -18.51 12.43 -19.55
CA PHE A 36 -17.35 11.65 -19.16
C PHE A 36 -17.67 10.70 -17.99
N THR A 37 -18.33 11.20 -16.94
CA THR A 37 -18.74 10.38 -15.79
C THR A 37 -19.68 9.25 -16.19
N ARG A 38 -20.70 9.56 -16.99
CA ARG A 38 -21.64 8.57 -17.49
C ARG A 38 -20.93 7.48 -18.30
N ASP A 39 -20.09 7.87 -19.23
CA ASP A 39 -19.41 6.97 -20.14
C ASP A 39 -18.38 6.10 -19.40
N TYR A 40 -17.65 6.69 -18.45
CA TYR A 40 -16.74 5.96 -17.57
C TYR A 40 -17.49 4.90 -16.73
N LEU A 41 -18.60 5.27 -16.09
CA LEU A 41 -19.37 4.36 -15.24
C LEU A 41 -20.09 3.25 -16.03
N ALA A 42 -20.40 3.48 -17.32
CA ALA A 42 -20.97 2.48 -18.21
C ALA A 42 -19.92 1.48 -18.75
N GLY A 43 -18.65 1.85 -18.73
CA GLY A 43 -17.56 1.01 -19.22
C GLY A 43 -17.03 -0.01 -18.20
N PRO A 44 -16.03 -0.80 -18.59
CA PRO A 44 -15.33 -1.70 -17.68
C PRO A 44 -14.68 -0.93 -16.52
N GLN A 45 -14.94 -1.35 -15.29
CA GLN A 45 -14.42 -0.72 -14.08
C GLN A 45 -13.19 -1.50 -13.58
N MET A 46 -11.98 -1.06 -13.92
CA MET A 46 -10.74 -1.71 -13.48
C MET A 46 -10.62 -1.68 -11.93
N PHE A 47 -11.08 -0.61 -11.29
CA PHE A 47 -10.98 -0.43 -9.84
C PHE A 47 -12.32 -0.65 -9.12
N LYS A 48 -13.15 -1.56 -9.63
CA LYS A 48 -14.48 -1.82 -9.05
C LYS A 48 -14.44 -2.22 -7.56
N THR A 49 -13.35 -2.84 -7.14
CA THR A 49 -13.11 -3.22 -5.74
C THR A 49 -11.90 -2.47 -5.13
N GLY A 50 -11.62 -1.27 -5.62
CA GLY A 50 -10.44 -0.50 -5.26
C GLY A 50 -9.19 -0.93 -6.05
N THR A 51 -8.01 -0.42 -5.70
CA THR A 51 -6.74 -0.83 -6.33
C THR A 51 -6.41 -2.29 -6.05
N SER A 52 -6.93 -2.87 -4.97
CA SER A 52 -6.81 -4.29 -4.64
C SER A 52 -7.44 -5.23 -5.69
N SER A 53 -8.30 -4.72 -6.61
CA SER A 53 -8.76 -5.46 -7.79
C SER A 53 -7.64 -5.91 -8.75
N ILE A 54 -6.46 -5.31 -8.60
CA ILE A 54 -5.27 -5.66 -9.40
C ILE A 54 -4.63 -6.98 -8.95
N VAL A 55 -4.85 -7.43 -7.72
CA VAL A 55 -4.22 -8.64 -7.16
C VAL A 55 -4.34 -9.87 -8.09
N PRO A 56 -5.52 -10.25 -8.59
CA PRO A 56 -5.64 -11.44 -9.44
C PRO A 56 -4.81 -11.35 -10.73
N ILE A 57 -4.87 -10.20 -11.42
CA ILE A 57 -4.12 -10.02 -12.67
C ILE A 57 -2.62 -9.91 -12.42
N ALA A 58 -2.20 -9.25 -11.35
CA ALA A 58 -0.79 -9.16 -10.98
C ALA A 58 -0.22 -10.56 -10.67
N ASN A 59 -0.98 -11.38 -9.94
CA ASN A 59 -0.60 -12.77 -9.64
C ASN A 59 -0.51 -13.61 -10.90
N MET A 60 -1.47 -13.50 -11.82
CA MET A 60 -1.47 -14.21 -13.11
C MET A 60 -0.25 -13.82 -13.97
N LEU A 61 0.14 -12.55 -13.96
CA LEU A 61 1.25 -12.02 -14.75
C LEU A 61 2.62 -12.20 -14.09
N ASN A 62 2.72 -12.88 -12.96
CA ASN A 62 3.95 -13.01 -12.16
C ASN A 62 4.53 -11.67 -11.69
N THR A 63 3.68 -10.65 -11.50
CA THR A 63 4.09 -9.33 -11.01
C THR A 63 3.69 -9.06 -9.57
N PHE A 64 3.18 -10.09 -8.87
CA PHE A 64 2.73 -10.03 -7.48
C PHE A 64 3.81 -10.64 -6.56
N PRO A 65 4.79 -9.84 -6.10
CA PRO A 65 5.93 -10.36 -5.37
C PRO A 65 5.53 -10.99 -4.04
N SER A 66 6.11 -12.14 -3.76
CA SER A 66 5.92 -12.86 -2.50
C SER A 66 7.25 -13.25 -1.85
N ARG A 67 7.25 -13.36 -0.53
CA ARG A 67 8.39 -13.79 0.30
C ARG A 67 9.70 -13.14 -0.10
N ASN A 68 9.79 -11.83 0.12
CA ASN A 68 10.92 -10.99 -0.30
C ASN A 68 11.29 -11.18 -1.78
N ARG A 69 10.27 -11.23 -2.65
CA ARG A 69 10.43 -11.39 -4.12
C ARG A 69 11.10 -12.70 -4.55
N THR A 70 11.02 -13.76 -3.73
CA THR A 70 11.44 -15.08 -4.15
C THR A 70 10.57 -15.61 -5.29
N SER A 71 9.30 -15.20 -5.34
CA SER A 71 8.36 -15.48 -6.43
C SER A 71 7.64 -14.21 -6.88
N GLY A 72 7.13 -14.22 -8.09
CA GLY A 72 6.20 -13.20 -8.63
C GLY A 72 4.74 -13.62 -8.48
N GLN A 73 4.47 -14.74 -7.84
CA GLN A 73 3.15 -15.27 -7.53
C GLN A 73 3.04 -15.62 -6.05
N PHE A 74 1.81 -15.55 -5.54
CA PHE A 74 1.48 -15.94 -4.19
C PHE A 74 0.31 -16.92 -4.22
N GLU A 75 0.46 -18.08 -3.65
CA GLU A 75 -0.54 -19.16 -3.65
C GLU A 75 -1.85 -18.76 -2.96
N HIS A 76 -1.80 -17.80 -2.03
CA HIS A 76 -2.94 -17.27 -1.30
C HIS A 76 -3.43 -15.90 -1.85
N ALA A 77 -3.09 -15.53 -3.08
CA ALA A 77 -3.46 -14.23 -3.65
C ALA A 77 -4.97 -13.97 -3.60
N ALA A 78 -5.80 -15.01 -3.76
CA ALA A 78 -7.26 -14.90 -3.71
C ALA A 78 -7.80 -14.42 -2.35
N SER A 79 -7.07 -14.62 -1.26
CA SER A 79 -7.45 -14.11 0.07
C SER A 79 -7.05 -12.65 0.30
N LEU A 80 -6.18 -12.09 -0.56
CA LEU A 80 -5.80 -10.68 -0.57
C LEU A 80 -6.52 -9.87 -1.67
N ASP A 81 -7.44 -10.49 -2.43
CA ASP A 81 -8.20 -9.82 -3.47
C ASP A 81 -9.18 -8.81 -2.89
N GLY A 82 -9.31 -7.66 -3.53
CA GLY A 82 -10.26 -6.61 -3.18
C GLY A 82 -11.71 -7.07 -3.15
N ALA A 83 -12.08 -8.12 -3.88
CA ALA A 83 -13.40 -8.72 -3.79
C ALA A 83 -13.71 -9.20 -2.35
N ARG A 84 -12.74 -9.82 -1.66
CA ARG A 84 -12.91 -10.26 -0.26
C ARG A 84 -13.10 -9.10 0.70
N ILE A 85 -12.39 -8.00 0.48
CA ILE A 85 -12.53 -6.79 1.29
C ILE A 85 -13.94 -6.19 1.08
N VAL A 86 -14.39 -6.08 -0.17
CA VAL A 86 -15.72 -5.54 -0.51
C VAL A 86 -16.84 -6.43 0.02
N GLU A 87 -16.71 -7.76 -0.01
CA GLU A 87 -17.66 -8.69 0.60
C GLU A 87 -17.87 -8.39 2.10
N SER A 88 -16.82 -7.99 2.82
CA SER A 88 -16.92 -7.66 4.25
C SER A 88 -17.77 -6.41 4.53
N PHE A 89 -17.91 -5.50 3.58
CA PHE A 89 -18.71 -4.27 3.78
C PHE A 89 -20.16 -4.54 4.07
N ALA A 90 -20.73 -5.63 3.54
CA ALA A 90 -22.13 -6.01 3.77
C ALA A 90 -22.44 -6.37 5.22
N THR A 91 -21.46 -6.89 5.95
CA THR A 91 -21.62 -7.38 7.33
C THR A 91 -20.96 -6.50 8.37
N ARG A 92 -19.88 -5.82 8.00
CA ARG A 92 -19.05 -5.06 8.94
C ARG A 92 -19.18 -3.54 8.73
N GLY A 93 -19.74 -3.09 7.60
CA GLY A 93 -19.69 -1.69 7.18
C GLY A 93 -18.37 -1.33 6.50
N GLY A 94 -18.13 -0.04 6.34
CA GLY A 94 -17.04 0.46 5.52
C GLY A 94 -17.49 0.75 4.09
N GLY A 95 -16.56 0.80 3.14
CA GLY A 95 -16.87 1.06 1.74
C GLY A 95 -15.69 1.54 0.92
N LEU A 96 -15.90 1.70 -0.39
CA LEU A 96 -14.94 2.35 -1.26
C LEU A 96 -14.91 3.85 -0.99
N HIS A 97 -13.73 4.42 -1.03
CA HIS A 97 -13.47 5.81 -0.66
C HIS A 97 -12.77 6.57 -1.78
N ASN A 98 -13.08 7.85 -1.91
CA ASN A 98 -12.37 8.77 -2.78
C ASN A 98 -11.48 9.71 -1.94
N CYS A 99 -10.21 9.78 -2.26
CA CYS A 99 -9.25 10.68 -1.59
C CYS A 99 -9.48 12.18 -1.93
N MET A 100 -10.27 12.47 -2.96
CA MET A 100 -10.54 13.82 -3.44
C MET A 100 -12.03 13.98 -3.77
N THR A 101 -12.61 15.11 -3.41
CA THR A 101 -14.00 15.45 -3.78
C THR A 101 -14.18 15.43 -5.30
N GLY A 102 -15.21 14.74 -5.76
CA GLY A 102 -15.54 14.59 -7.18
C GLY A 102 -14.80 13.47 -7.92
N CYS A 103 -13.89 12.75 -7.27
CA CYS A 103 -13.28 11.57 -7.88
C CYS A 103 -14.31 10.45 -8.06
N ILE A 104 -14.48 9.97 -9.29
CA ILE A 104 -15.43 8.91 -9.66
C ILE A 104 -14.86 7.51 -9.56
N VAL A 105 -13.53 7.37 -9.44
CA VAL A 105 -12.84 6.08 -9.42
C VAL A 105 -13.02 5.38 -8.07
N LYS A 106 -12.93 6.12 -6.96
CA LYS A 106 -13.01 5.57 -5.59
C LYS A 106 -12.08 4.37 -5.39
N CYS A 107 -10.80 4.56 -5.71
CA CYS A 107 -9.83 3.46 -5.73
C CYS A 107 -9.34 3.02 -4.34
N SER A 108 -9.63 3.81 -3.31
CA SER A 108 -9.31 3.47 -1.91
C SER A 108 -10.51 2.88 -1.17
N ASN A 109 -10.32 2.47 0.06
CA ASN A 109 -11.35 1.85 0.89
C ASN A 109 -11.22 2.26 2.36
N VAL A 110 -12.31 2.05 3.09
CA VAL A 110 -12.39 2.10 4.56
C VAL A 110 -12.86 0.73 5.02
N VAL A 111 -12.09 0.09 5.88
CA VAL A 111 -12.41 -1.24 6.41
C VAL A 111 -12.73 -1.19 7.89
N HIS A 112 -13.66 -2.04 8.28
CA HIS A 112 -14.11 -2.21 9.66
C HIS A 112 -13.71 -3.59 10.19
N ASP A 113 -13.60 -3.68 11.50
CA ASP A 113 -13.38 -4.95 12.20
C ASP A 113 -14.66 -5.82 12.24
N ALA A 114 -14.59 -6.97 12.88
CA ALA A 114 -15.73 -7.89 12.99
C ALA A 114 -16.92 -7.31 13.79
N ASP A 115 -16.66 -6.35 14.67
CA ASP A 115 -17.68 -5.68 15.50
C ASP A 115 -18.27 -4.43 14.81
N GLY A 116 -17.82 -4.12 13.58
CA GLY A 116 -18.29 -2.97 12.81
C GLY A 116 -17.61 -1.65 13.16
N ASN A 117 -16.55 -1.65 13.95
CA ASN A 117 -15.80 -0.45 14.25
C ASN A 117 -14.76 -0.15 13.16
N TYR A 118 -14.46 1.14 12.93
CA TYR A 118 -13.40 1.54 12.04
C TYR A 118 -12.08 0.87 12.40
N LYS A 119 -11.46 0.21 11.43
CA LYS A 119 -10.17 -0.45 11.60
C LYS A 119 -9.05 0.37 10.94
N THR A 120 -9.09 0.50 9.62
CA THR A 120 -8.13 1.27 8.85
C THR A 120 -8.72 1.73 7.52
N SER A 121 -7.96 2.52 6.79
CA SER A 121 -8.28 2.98 5.44
C SER A 121 -7.13 2.67 4.48
N ALA A 122 -7.43 2.71 3.18
CA ALA A 122 -6.41 2.56 2.14
C ALA A 122 -5.68 1.20 2.14
N LEU A 123 -6.43 0.09 2.39
CA LEU A 123 -5.93 -1.24 2.06
C LEU A 123 -5.87 -1.39 0.54
N GLU A 124 -4.85 -0.81 -0.04
CA GLU A 124 -4.62 -0.74 -1.47
C GLU A 124 -3.68 -1.86 -1.93
N PHE A 125 -3.50 -1.97 -3.25
CA PHE A 125 -2.67 -3.00 -3.86
C PHE A 125 -1.24 -3.04 -3.28
N GLU A 126 -0.62 -1.88 -3.07
CA GLU A 126 0.72 -1.77 -2.51
C GLU A 126 0.81 -2.33 -1.09
N THR A 127 -0.10 -1.92 -0.21
CA THR A 127 -0.16 -2.38 1.18
C THR A 127 -0.40 -3.88 1.28
N LEU A 128 -1.40 -4.40 0.53
CA LEU A 128 -1.71 -5.83 0.47
C LEU A 128 -0.56 -6.68 -0.08
N THR A 129 0.21 -6.11 -1.00
CA THR A 129 1.37 -6.78 -1.57
C THR A 129 2.55 -6.78 -0.60
N LEU A 130 2.94 -5.61 -0.08
CA LEU A 130 4.20 -5.50 0.67
C LEU A 130 4.07 -5.99 2.11
N LEU A 131 3.00 -5.68 2.82
CA LEU A 131 2.73 -6.23 4.16
C LEU A 131 2.10 -7.63 4.12
N GLY A 132 1.44 -7.99 3.01
CA GLY A 132 0.81 -9.30 2.80
C GLY A 132 1.74 -10.28 2.10
N ALA A 133 1.59 -10.46 0.79
CA ALA A 133 2.27 -11.50 0.00
C ALA A 133 3.80 -11.46 0.16
N ASN A 134 4.43 -10.29 0.15
CA ASN A 134 5.88 -10.13 0.32
C ASN A 134 6.38 -10.60 1.69
N CYS A 135 5.53 -10.57 2.71
CA CYS A 135 5.78 -11.13 4.04
C CYS A 135 5.20 -12.56 4.21
N GLY A 136 4.60 -13.14 3.18
CA GLY A 136 3.94 -14.45 3.25
C GLY A 136 2.64 -14.46 4.04
N ILE A 137 2.08 -13.31 4.38
CA ILE A 137 0.85 -13.15 5.17
C ILE A 137 -0.35 -13.22 4.23
N ALA A 138 -1.25 -14.17 4.46
CA ALA A 138 -2.37 -14.49 3.58
C ALA A 138 -3.71 -13.86 4.00
N SER A 139 -3.83 -13.37 5.23
CA SER A 139 -5.06 -12.77 5.75
C SER A 139 -5.07 -11.27 5.49
N TRP A 140 -6.08 -10.77 4.76
CA TRP A 140 -6.24 -9.33 4.58
C TRP A 140 -6.58 -8.62 5.91
N GLU A 141 -7.23 -9.30 6.87
CA GLU A 141 -7.49 -8.78 8.20
C GLU A 141 -6.18 -8.53 8.98
N ASP A 142 -5.20 -9.47 8.87
CA ASP A 142 -3.88 -9.27 9.47
C ASP A 142 -3.11 -8.13 8.80
N VAL A 143 -3.23 -8.00 7.47
CA VAL A 143 -2.65 -6.86 6.75
C VAL A 143 -3.29 -5.55 7.21
N ALA A 144 -4.61 -5.52 7.45
CA ALA A 144 -5.31 -4.36 7.98
C ALA A 144 -4.82 -3.96 9.38
N ASP A 145 -4.50 -4.94 10.23
CA ASP A 145 -3.90 -4.67 11.54
C ASP A 145 -2.48 -4.08 11.42
N LEU A 146 -1.69 -4.58 10.47
CA LEU A 146 -0.34 -4.07 10.20
C LEU A 146 -0.38 -2.65 9.62
N ASP A 147 -1.29 -2.41 8.68
CA ASP A 147 -1.53 -1.10 8.08
C ASP A 147 -1.92 -0.07 9.15
N ARG A 148 -2.87 -0.43 10.01
CA ARG A 148 -3.28 0.41 11.14
C ARG A 148 -2.10 0.79 12.05
N LEU A 149 -1.24 -0.18 12.37
CA LEU A 149 -0.05 0.08 13.18
C LEU A 149 0.95 0.99 12.45
N CYS A 150 1.13 0.80 11.14
CA CYS A 150 1.98 1.68 10.34
C CYS A 150 1.47 3.13 10.37
N ASP A 151 0.15 3.34 10.20
CA ASP A 151 -0.48 4.66 10.27
C ASP A 151 -0.26 5.33 11.62
N GLU A 152 -0.49 4.61 12.72
CA GLU A 152 -0.32 5.13 14.08
C GLU A 152 1.12 5.54 14.41
N ILE A 153 2.09 4.82 13.87
CA ILE A 153 3.52 5.10 14.05
C ILE A 153 4.02 6.15 13.04
N GLY A 154 3.32 6.30 11.91
CA GLY A 154 3.71 7.17 10.79
C GLY A 154 4.75 6.53 9.88
N LEU A 155 4.58 5.25 9.56
CA LEU A 155 5.43 4.47 8.67
C LEU A 155 4.79 4.30 7.30
N ASP A 156 5.60 4.31 6.25
CA ASP A 156 5.21 3.88 4.92
C ASP A 156 5.06 2.36 4.86
N THR A 157 3.94 1.87 4.32
CA THR A 157 3.64 0.43 4.25
C THR A 157 4.50 -0.30 3.23
N ILE A 158 4.95 0.37 2.17
CA ILE A 158 5.81 -0.19 1.11
C ILE A 158 7.19 -0.50 1.68
N GLU A 159 7.87 0.53 2.19
CA GLU A 159 9.23 0.40 2.73
C GLU A 159 9.26 -0.52 3.96
N THR A 160 8.24 -0.42 4.82
CA THR A 160 8.12 -1.26 6.02
C THR A 160 7.89 -2.73 5.66
N GLY A 161 7.00 -3.01 4.70
CA GLY A 161 6.74 -4.37 4.23
C GLY A 161 7.98 -4.99 3.56
N ALA A 162 8.72 -4.20 2.77
CA ALA A 162 9.98 -4.64 2.20
C ALA A 162 11.03 -4.95 3.29
N ALA A 163 11.17 -4.09 4.29
CA ALA A 163 12.12 -4.28 5.39
C ALA A 163 11.79 -5.53 6.24
N ILE A 164 10.51 -5.76 6.56
CA ILE A 164 10.05 -6.97 7.25
C ILE A 164 10.30 -8.20 6.39
N GLY A 165 10.00 -8.16 5.09
CA GLY A 165 10.27 -9.25 4.16
C GLY A 165 11.75 -9.64 4.09
N ILE A 166 12.67 -8.66 4.09
CA ILE A 166 14.11 -8.90 4.16
C ILE A 166 14.50 -9.53 5.51
N TYR A 167 13.92 -9.07 6.61
CA TYR A 167 14.16 -9.63 7.92
C TYR A 167 13.74 -11.10 7.99
N MET A 168 12.57 -11.44 7.46
CA MET A 168 12.08 -12.83 7.32
C MET A 168 13.01 -13.67 6.45
N ASP A 169 13.35 -13.21 5.25
CA ASP A 169 14.22 -13.91 4.28
C ASP A 169 15.64 -14.15 4.82
N SER A 170 16.10 -13.31 5.74
CA SER A 170 17.39 -13.46 6.43
C SER A 170 17.34 -14.40 7.64
N GLY A 171 16.24 -15.12 7.86
CA GLY A 171 16.05 -16.02 8.99
C GLY A 171 15.81 -15.33 10.33
N GLY A 172 15.38 -14.06 10.32
CA GLY A 172 15.03 -13.33 11.54
C GLY A 172 13.63 -13.68 12.07
N MET A 173 12.73 -14.09 11.17
CA MET A 173 11.35 -14.48 11.48
C MET A 173 10.82 -15.33 10.32
N GLU A 174 9.88 -16.24 10.60
CA GLU A 174 9.24 -17.06 9.57
C GLU A 174 8.31 -16.22 8.68
N PHE A 175 8.24 -16.55 7.37
CA PHE A 175 7.24 -15.99 6.48
C PHE A 175 5.84 -16.40 6.93
N GLY A 176 4.88 -15.46 6.91
CA GLY A 176 3.51 -15.67 7.34
C GLY A 176 3.26 -15.44 8.84
N ASP A 177 4.28 -15.15 9.63
CA ASP A 177 4.12 -14.79 11.06
C ASP A 177 3.57 -13.36 11.21
N ALA A 178 2.25 -13.21 11.04
CA ALA A 178 1.58 -11.92 11.21
C ALA A 178 1.70 -11.39 12.66
N ALA A 179 1.67 -12.27 13.66
CA ALA A 179 1.84 -11.87 15.05
C ALA A 179 3.25 -11.33 15.30
N GLY A 180 4.26 -11.96 14.71
CA GLY A 180 5.64 -11.49 14.70
C GLY A 180 5.80 -10.14 14.03
N ALA A 181 5.18 -9.94 12.86
CA ALA A 181 5.19 -8.67 12.16
C ALA A 181 4.58 -7.55 13.01
N LYS A 182 3.45 -7.79 13.69
CA LYS A 182 2.84 -6.85 14.64
C LYS A 182 3.78 -6.53 15.83
N ARG A 183 4.53 -7.51 16.32
CA ARG A 183 5.55 -7.27 17.38
C ARG A 183 6.68 -6.38 16.86
N ILE A 184 7.17 -6.63 15.65
CA ILE A 184 8.21 -5.79 15.01
C ILE A 184 7.75 -4.32 14.89
N LEU A 185 6.51 -4.06 14.48
CA LEU A 185 5.99 -2.70 14.40
C LEU A 185 5.97 -2.02 15.78
N ARG A 186 5.63 -2.74 16.86
CA ARG A 186 5.72 -2.21 18.22
C ARG A 186 7.16 -1.90 18.61
N GLU A 187 8.10 -2.78 18.28
CA GLU A 187 9.53 -2.52 18.50
C GLU A 187 10.04 -1.28 17.75
N ILE A 188 9.51 -0.99 16.56
CA ILE A 188 9.80 0.25 15.83
C ILE A 188 9.29 1.45 16.63
N ALA A 189 8.06 1.39 17.12
CA ALA A 189 7.46 2.45 17.95
C ALA A 189 8.26 2.69 19.24
N GLU A 190 8.72 1.62 19.88
CA GLU A 190 9.55 1.67 21.10
C GLU A 190 11.00 2.10 20.83
N GLY A 191 11.45 2.05 19.59
CA GLY A 191 12.80 2.41 19.18
C GLY A 191 13.87 1.44 19.69
N THR A 192 13.57 0.13 19.76
CA THR A 192 14.56 -0.89 20.09
C THR A 192 15.67 -0.95 19.03
N GLU A 193 16.75 -1.66 19.28
CA GLU A 193 17.82 -1.79 18.29
C GLU A 193 17.33 -2.46 17.00
N LEU A 194 16.51 -3.52 17.11
CA LEU A 194 15.91 -4.18 15.97
C LEU A 194 14.87 -3.27 15.31
N GLY A 195 14.00 -2.65 16.11
CA GLY A 195 12.99 -1.71 15.64
C GLY A 195 13.59 -0.57 14.83
N ARG A 196 14.66 0.07 15.32
CA ARG A 196 15.38 1.10 14.56
C ARG A 196 15.99 0.56 13.26
N ALA A 197 16.53 -0.65 13.28
CA ALA A 197 17.12 -1.23 12.07
C ALA A 197 16.08 -1.49 10.97
N ILE A 198 14.88 -1.95 11.33
CA ILE A 198 13.77 -2.19 10.39
C ILE A 198 13.08 -0.87 10.03
N GLY A 199 12.79 -0.01 11.00
CA GLY A 199 12.13 1.28 10.81
C GLY A 199 12.93 2.29 9.97
N ASN A 200 14.25 2.10 9.84
CA ASN A 200 15.10 2.83 8.90
C ASN A 200 15.12 2.23 7.49
N GLY A 201 14.24 1.27 7.21
CA GLY A 201 13.95 0.75 5.88
C GLY A 201 14.79 -0.44 5.43
N ALA A 202 14.50 -0.88 4.21
CA ALA A 202 15.05 -2.07 3.57
C ALA A 202 16.58 -2.11 3.53
N VAL A 203 17.21 -1.00 3.17
CA VAL A 203 18.69 -0.89 3.12
C VAL A 203 19.31 -1.09 4.49
N SER A 204 18.69 -0.52 5.53
CA SER A 204 19.20 -0.58 6.90
C SER A 204 19.22 -2.02 7.43
N ILE A 205 18.07 -2.70 7.34
CA ILE A 205 17.96 -4.08 7.81
C ILE A 205 18.79 -5.04 6.95
N GLY A 206 18.83 -4.82 5.63
CA GLY A 206 19.64 -5.61 4.72
C GLY A 206 21.15 -5.56 5.08
N LYS A 207 21.66 -4.38 5.40
CA LYS A 207 23.05 -4.21 5.88
C LYS A 207 23.27 -4.88 7.23
N LYS A 208 22.36 -4.66 8.20
CA LYS A 208 22.45 -5.27 9.54
C LYS A 208 22.47 -6.79 9.47
N ARG A 209 21.62 -7.39 8.63
CA ARG A 209 21.53 -8.83 8.44
C ARG A 209 22.55 -9.40 7.45
N LYS A 210 23.34 -8.52 6.77
CA LYS A 210 24.27 -8.90 5.68
C LYS A 210 23.57 -9.77 4.63
N HIS A 211 22.32 -9.45 4.33
CA HIS A 211 21.49 -10.24 3.43
C HIS A 211 21.79 -9.90 1.97
N HIS A 212 21.85 -10.90 1.10
CA HIS A 212 22.22 -10.72 -0.30
C HIS A 212 21.06 -10.17 -1.16
N ARG A 213 19.80 -10.41 -0.75
CA ARG A 213 18.60 -9.98 -1.46
C ARG A 213 17.96 -8.78 -0.77
N VAL A 214 18.34 -7.61 -1.23
CA VAL A 214 17.78 -6.33 -0.77
C VAL A 214 17.20 -5.61 -2.00
N PRO A 215 15.92 -5.79 -2.30
CA PRO A 215 15.29 -5.26 -3.53
C PRO A 215 15.02 -3.76 -3.40
N VAL A 216 16.03 -2.96 -3.72
CA VAL A 216 16.00 -1.49 -3.67
C VAL A 216 16.62 -0.89 -4.91
N VAL A 217 16.20 0.31 -5.28
CA VAL A 217 16.83 1.16 -6.29
C VAL A 217 17.08 2.53 -5.68
N LYS A 218 18.33 3.01 -5.75
CA LYS A 218 18.77 4.30 -5.17
C LYS A 218 18.39 4.46 -3.68
N GLY A 219 18.37 3.35 -2.95
CA GLY A 219 18.10 3.34 -1.51
C GLY A 219 16.62 3.22 -1.12
N GLN A 220 15.72 3.20 -2.08
CA GLN A 220 14.27 3.05 -1.90
C GLN A 220 13.83 1.63 -2.26
N ALA A 221 12.98 1.02 -1.46
CA ALA A 221 12.43 -0.31 -1.73
C ALA A 221 11.61 -0.34 -3.02
N LEU A 222 11.65 -1.47 -3.73
CA LEU A 222 10.79 -1.69 -4.89
C LEU A 222 9.32 -1.76 -4.43
N PRO A 223 8.39 -1.02 -5.09
CA PRO A 223 6.96 -1.11 -4.83
C PRO A 223 6.39 -2.46 -5.30
N ALA A 224 5.06 -2.64 -5.21
CA ALA A 224 4.41 -3.91 -5.48
C ALA A 224 4.64 -4.48 -6.89
N TRP A 225 4.83 -3.62 -7.88
CA TRP A 225 5.04 -4.06 -9.26
C TRP A 225 6.41 -4.69 -9.46
N ASP A 226 6.44 -6.00 -9.68
CA ASP A 226 7.72 -6.69 -9.93
C ASP A 226 8.25 -6.36 -11.33
N PRO A 227 9.46 -5.80 -11.45
CA PRO A 227 10.01 -5.39 -12.73
C PRO A 227 10.50 -6.57 -13.59
N ARG A 228 10.62 -7.77 -13.06
CA ARG A 228 11.13 -8.94 -13.81
C ARG A 228 10.26 -9.26 -15.03
N PRO A 229 8.92 -9.37 -14.94
CA PRO A 229 8.06 -9.51 -16.10
C PRO A 229 7.70 -8.15 -16.75
N LEU A 230 7.72 -7.05 -15.99
CA LEU A 230 7.36 -5.70 -16.46
C LEU A 230 8.62 -4.92 -16.87
N LYS A 231 9.15 -5.18 -18.06
CA LYS A 231 10.44 -4.61 -18.52
C LYS A 231 10.47 -3.07 -18.52
N ALA A 232 9.39 -2.43 -18.99
CA ALA A 232 9.29 -0.97 -19.00
C ALA A 232 9.35 -0.39 -17.59
N THR A 233 8.65 -1.00 -16.62
CA THR A 233 8.70 -0.63 -15.21
C THR A 233 10.12 -0.74 -14.65
N GLY A 234 10.85 -1.82 -15.00
CA GLY A 234 12.26 -1.99 -14.62
C GLY A 234 13.16 -0.87 -15.15
N VAL A 235 12.96 -0.44 -16.39
CA VAL A 235 13.66 0.70 -16.97
C VAL A 235 13.34 1.99 -16.22
N THR A 236 12.05 2.21 -15.91
CA THR A 236 11.60 3.38 -15.15
C THR A 236 12.28 3.45 -13.78
N TYR A 237 12.26 2.36 -13.02
CA TYR A 237 12.94 2.31 -11.70
C TYR A 237 14.43 2.61 -11.79
N ALA A 238 15.11 2.09 -12.82
CA ALA A 238 16.55 2.30 -13.00
C ALA A 238 16.90 3.75 -13.40
N THR A 239 16.06 4.40 -14.18
CA THR A 239 16.33 5.72 -14.78
C THR A 239 15.68 6.88 -14.04
N SER A 240 14.61 6.65 -13.26
CA SER A 240 13.98 7.67 -12.44
C SER A 240 15.00 8.34 -11.50
N PRO A 241 15.00 9.68 -11.38
CA PRO A 241 15.87 10.36 -10.43
C PRO A 241 15.59 9.97 -8.98
N MET A 242 14.36 9.61 -8.64
CA MET A 242 13.94 9.22 -7.30
C MET A 242 14.28 7.75 -6.97
N GLY A 243 14.30 6.87 -7.94
CA GLY A 243 14.51 5.44 -7.74
C GLY A 243 13.26 4.61 -8.06
N ALA A 244 12.94 3.66 -7.21
CA ALA A 244 11.86 2.70 -7.43
C ALA A 244 10.52 3.21 -6.90
N ASP A 245 9.95 4.20 -7.58
CA ASP A 245 8.60 4.68 -7.28
C ASP A 245 7.87 5.06 -8.57
#